data_ba233e347ae975aa6748584c9e3bb00b
#
_entry.id   ba233e347ae975aa6748584c9e3bb00b
#
_cell.length_a   1.000
_cell.length_b   1.000
_cell.length_c   1.000
_cell.angle_alpha   90.00
_cell.angle_beta   90.00
_cell.angle_gamma   90.00
#
_symmetry.space_group_name_H-M   'P 1'
#
loop_
_entity.id
_entity.type
_entity.pdbx_description
1 polymer ?
#
loop_
_entity_poly.entity_id
_entity_poly.type
_entity_poly.pdbx_seq_one_letter_code
_entity_poly.pdbx_strand_id
1 'polypeptide(L)'
;MNPLAIIAVAASAVMGFGLMLVSDPETDTAGLVSESTVYTAPLSGTVGLDSPSDTSGSDMSVVTTMPPYTGPGCREWADTALRAGFVLDDLWIALQVAELESGCLPGAIGDNGDSFGLMQIHTPSWCKPTKYWPRGYLQTQGMIDDCTELFDPLTNMWVAWHIATKYGWENWSTYEHVIG
;
A
#
# COMPACT_ATOMS: atom_id res chain seq x y z
N MET A 1 0.24 19.43 56.54
CA MET A 1 -0.66 18.27 56.76
C MET A 1 -1.97 18.58 56.09
N ASN A 2 -2.20 18.02 54.92
CA ASN A 2 -3.50 18.11 54.24
C ASN A 2 -3.81 16.74 53.63
N PRO A 3 -4.99 16.15 53.93
CA PRO A 3 -5.28 14.76 53.52
C PRO A 3 -5.77 14.65 52.08
N LEU A 4 -5.41 13.52 51.50
CA LEU A 4 -5.84 13.01 50.20
C LEU A 4 -7.38 12.94 50.10
N ALA A 5 -7.90 13.39 48.95
CA ALA A 5 -9.21 13.03 48.46
C ALA A 5 -9.06 12.02 47.31
N ILE A 6 -9.43 10.77 47.58
CA ILE A 6 -9.56 9.70 46.61
C ILE A 6 -10.95 9.83 45.99
N ILE A 7 -11.03 10.11 44.70
CA ILE A 7 -12.29 10.02 43.91
C ILE A 7 -12.29 8.67 43.20
N ALA A 8 -13.12 7.77 43.68
CA ALA A 8 -13.46 6.53 43.01
C ALA A 8 -14.53 6.82 41.94
N VAL A 9 -14.24 6.57 40.67
CA VAL A 9 -15.24 6.56 39.60
C VAL A 9 -15.67 5.13 39.36
N ALA A 10 -16.93 4.87 39.68
CA ALA A 10 -17.57 3.58 39.41
C ALA A 10 -17.90 3.42 37.93
N ALA A 11 -17.42 2.35 37.32
CA ALA A 11 -17.80 1.93 36.00
C ALA A 11 -19.14 1.17 36.07
N SER A 12 -20.17 1.70 35.40
CA SER A 12 -21.43 0.98 35.17
C SER A 12 -21.34 0.25 33.85
N ALA A 13 -21.32 -1.08 33.91
CA ALA A 13 -21.49 -1.96 32.77
C ALA A 13 -23.00 -2.05 32.44
N VAL A 14 -23.38 -1.71 31.22
CA VAL A 14 -24.68 -2.05 30.65
C VAL A 14 -24.48 -3.10 29.57
N MET A 15 -24.85 -4.35 29.88
CA MET A 15 -25.00 -5.42 28.90
C MET A 15 -26.34 -5.22 28.16
N GLY A 16 -26.26 -4.99 26.86
CA GLY A 16 -27.40 -5.05 25.96
C GLY A 16 -27.20 -6.18 24.96
N PHE A 17 -27.81 -7.35 25.25
CA PHE A 17 -27.97 -8.43 24.26
C PHE A 17 -29.12 -8.05 23.32
N GLY A 18 -28.80 -7.71 22.09
CA GLY A 18 -29.77 -7.54 21.01
C GLY A 18 -29.61 -8.69 20.01
N LEU A 19 -30.50 -9.68 20.11
CA LEU A 19 -30.65 -10.73 19.11
C LEU A 19 -31.43 -10.13 17.93
N MET A 20 -30.80 -9.92 16.78
CA MET A 20 -31.51 -9.61 15.53
C MET A 20 -31.41 -10.79 14.59
N LEU A 21 -32.59 -11.40 14.36
CA LEU A 21 -32.85 -12.36 13.30
C LEU A 21 -32.76 -11.65 11.96
N VAL A 22 -31.85 -12.10 11.12
CA VAL A 22 -31.77 -11.69 9.72
C VAL A 22 -32.65 -12.62 8.92
N SER A 23 -33.67 -12.05 8.30
CA SER A 23 -34.46 -12.72 7.27
C SER A 23 -33.83 -12.44 5.93
N ASP A 24 -33.48 -13.48 5.18
CA ASP A 24 -33.13 -13.40 3.77
C ASP A 24 -34.35 -13.02 2.93
N PRO A 25 -34.18 -12.24 1.87
CA PRO A 25 -34.99 -12.40 0.68
C PRO A 25 -34.12 -12.87 -0.50
N GLU A 26 -34.52 -14.03 -1.01
CA GLU A 26 -34.14 -14.54 -2.33
C GLU A 26 -34.69 -13.67 -3.48
N THR A 27 -34.02 -13.87 -4.63
CA THR A 27 -34.41 -13.60 -6.02
C THR A 27 -34.27 -12.13 -6.51
N ASP A 28 -33.53 -11.84 -7.58
CA ASP A 28 -33.74 -12.34 -8.95
C ASP A 28 -32.58 -12.00 -9.89
N THR A 29 -32.37 -12.87 -10.81
CA THR A 29 -31.59 -12.90 -12.03
C THR A 29 -31.58 -11.60 -12.85
N ALA A 30 -30.40 -11.14 -13.29
CA ALA A 30 -30.15 -10.77 -14.69
C ALA A 30 -28.64 -10.59 -14.94
N GLY A 31 -28.13 -11.33 -15.92
CA GLY A 31 -26.72 -11.42 -16.25
C GLY A 31 -26.10 -10.14 -16.80
N LEU A 32 -24.87 -9.93 -16.41
CA LEU A 32 -23.88 -9.20 -17.19
C LEU A 32 -22.61 -10.03 -17.15
N VAL A 33 -22.32 -10.60 -18.32
CA VAL A 33 -21.09 -11.34 -18.60
C VAL A 33 -19.95 -10.33 -18.59
N SER A 34 -19.14 -10.34 -17.53
CA SER A 34 -17.87 -9.62 -17.53
C SER A 34 -16.83 -10.54 -18.14
N GLU A 35 -16.38 -10.21 -19.33
CA GLU A 35 -15.27 -10.88 -20.00
C GLU A 35 -14.00 -10.73 -19.16
N SER A 36 -13.64 -11.81 -18.48
CA SER A 36 -12.31 -11.98 -17.89
C SER A 36 -11.32 -12.22 -19.03
N THR A 37 -10.55 -11.20 -19.35
CA THR A 37 -9.38 -11.36 -20.23
C THR A 37 -8.32 -12.14 -19.46
N VAL A 38 -8.25 -13.44 -19.73
CA VAL A 38 -7.19 -14.31 -19.19
C VAL A 38 -5.90 -13.99 -19.94
N TYR A 39 -4.94 -13.41 -19.27
CA TYR A 39 -3.58 -13.29 -19.77
C TYR A 39 -2.90 -14.67 -19.68
N THR A 40 -2.84 -15.38 -20.79
CA THR A 40 -2.01 -16.57 -20.94
C THR A 40 -0.59 -16.16 -21.34
N ALA A 41 0.37 -16.46 -20.48
CA ALA A 41 1.80 -16.35 -20.80
C ALA A 41 2.16 -17.41 -21.85
N PRO A 42 2.96 -17.10 -22.87
CA PRO A 42 3.41 -18.09 -23.85
C PRO A 42 4.52 -18.96 -23.25
N LEU A 43 4.28 -20.27 -23.28
CA LEU A 43 5.26 -21.29 -22.99
C LEU A 43 6.34 -21.34 -24.09
N SER A 44 7.60 -21.48 -23.68
CA SER A 44 8.77 -21.74 -24.51
C SER A 44 8.58 -22.91 -25.46
N GLY A 45 8.78 -22.63 -26.73
CA GLY A 45 8.92 -23.64 -27.78
C GLY A 45 10.35 -23.62 -28.33
N THR A 46 10.97 -24.79 -28.31
CA THR A 46 12.33 -25.09 -28.74
C THR A 46 12.53 -25.06 -30.26
N VAL A 47 13.65 -24.48 -30.66
CA VAL A 47 14.62 -24.84 -31.73
C VAL A 47 14.08 -25.34 -33.08
N GLY A 48 14.33 -24.55 -34.12
CA GLY A 48 14.46 -24.95 -35.48
C GLY A 48 15.42 -24.01 -36.20
N LEU A 49 16.60 -24.54 -36.55
CA LEU A 49 17.57 -23.88 -37.44
C LEU A 49 17.05 -23.91 -38.85
N ASP A 50 16.90 -22.75 -39.46
CA ASP A 50 17.13 -22.52 -40.91
C ASP A 50 17.18 -21.01 -41.17
N SER A 51 18.27 -20.54 -41.76
CA SER A 51 18.55 -19.20 -42.29
C SER A 51 18.46 -19.24 -43.82
N PRO A 52 18.41 -18.15 -44.57
CA PRO A 52 18.11 -16.75 -44.29
C PRO A 52 17.05 -16.17 -45.26
N SER A 53 16.39 -15.07 -44.91
CA SER A 53 16.02 -14.03 -45.88
C SER A 53 15.57 -12.76 -45.14
N ASP A 54 16.21 -11.68 -45.50
CA ASP A 54 15.90 -10.31 -45.15
C ASP A 54 14.41 -9.99 -45.23
N THR A 55 13.86 -9.54 -44.10
CA THR A 55 12.81 -8.53 -44.15
C THR A 55 12.95 -7.67 -42.91
N SER A 56 13.43 -6.46 -43.11
CA SER A 56 13.46 -5.35 -42.13
C SER A 56 12.05 -5.07 -41.67
N GLY A 57 11.64 -5.73 -40.59
CA GLY A 57 10.47 -5.42 -39.78
C GLY A 57 10.97 -4.66 -38.57
N SER A 58 10.95 -3.32 -38.64
CA SER A 58 11.11 -2.47 -37.49
C SER A 58 9.94 -2.74 -36.52
N ASP A 59 10.18 -3.64 -35.58
CA ASP A 59 9.32 -3.79 -34.43
C ASP A 59 9.45 -2.51 -33.61
N MET A 60 8.61 -1.53 -33.96
CA MET A 60 8.41 -0.34 -33.16
C MET A 60 7.60 -0.77 -31.92
N SER A 61 8.30 -1.31 -30.93
CA SER A 61 7.78 -1.31 -29.57
C SER A 61 7.47 0.13 -29.22
N VAL A 62 6.19 0.50 -29.28
CA VAL A 62 5.70 1.78 -28.78
C VAL A 62 5.87 1.73 -27.27
N VAL A 63 7.06 2.12 -26.80
CA VAL A 63 7.27 2.46 -25.41
C VAL A 63 6.46 3.73 -25.18
N THR A 64 5.24 3.58 -24.73
CA THR A 64 4.43 4.70 -24.24
C THR A 64 5.09 5.21 -22.96
N THR A 65 6.07 6.09 -23.13
CA THR A 65 6.65 6.80 -21.99
C THR A 65 5.60 7.78 -21.50
N MET A 66 5.04 7.52 -20.34
CA MET A 66 4.24 8.54 -19.66
C MET A 66 5.08 9.80 -19.50
N PRO A 67 4.49 10.99 -19.68
CA PRO A 67 5.23 12.23 -19.41
C PRO A 67 5.70 12.22 -17.95
N PRO A 68 6.90 12.76 -17.67
CA PRO A 68 7.43 12.80 -16.31
C PRO A 68 6.46 13.56 -15.40
N TYR A 69 6.26 13.05 -14.19
CA TYR A 69 5.48 13.72 -13.17
C TYR A 69 6.11 15.10 -12.84
N THR A 70 5.31 16.15 -12.91
CA THR A 70 5.76 17.54 -12.67
C THR A 70 5.07 18.20 -11.48
N GLY A 71 4.22 17.45 -10.76
CA GLY A 71 3.51 17.92 -9.57
C GLY A 71 4.42 18.14 -8.35
N PRO A 72 3.84 18.50 -7.19
CA PRO A 72 4.57 18.65 -5.94
C PRO A 72 4.96 17.31 -5.34
N GLY A 73 5.84 17.33 -4.34
CA GLY A 73 6.30 16.14 -3.63
C GLY A 73 7.58 15.54 -4.19
N CYS A 74 7.87 14.33 -3.81
CA CYS A 74 9.06 13.59 -4.16
C CYS A 74 9.05 13.09 -5.62
N ARG A 75 9.22 13.98 -6.59
CA ARG A 75 9.09 13.68 -8.05
C ARG A 75 10.02 12.59 -8.54
N GLU A 76 11.21 12.48 -7.98
CA GLU A 76 12.20 11.45 -8.29
C GLU A 76 11.68 10.04 -8.00
N TRP A 77 10.69 9.90 -7.16
CA TRP A 77 10.06 8.63 -6.80
C TRP A 77 8.76 8.35 -7.54
N ALA A 78 8.35 9.20 -8.49
CA ALA A 78 7.08 9.03 -9.20
C ALA A 78 6.98 7.69 -9.95
N ASP A 79 8.02 7.29 -10.68
CA ASP A 79 8.04 6.00 -11.38
C ASP A 79 8.01 4.82 -10.39
N THR A 80 8.67 4.95 -9.25
CA THR A 80 8.64 3.95 -8.18
C THR A 80 7.24 3.83 -7.58
N ALA A 81 6.58 4.95 -7.31
CA ALA A 81 5.20 4.97 -6.79
C ALA A 81 4.20 4.36 -7.79
N LEU A 82 4.33 4.68 -9.09
CA LEU A 82 3.51 4.06 -10.14
C LEU A 82 3.71 2.54 -10.19
N ARG A 83 4.95 2.06 -10.15
CA ARG A 83 5.28 0.63 -10.11
C ARG A 83 4.78 -0.06 -8.84
N ALA A 84 4.70 0.66 -7.74
CA ALA A 84 4.15 0.19 -6.47
C ALA A 84 2.62 0.04 -6.49
N GLY A 85 1.93 0.66 -7.46
CA GLY A 85 0.49 0.53 -7.63
C GLY A 85 -0.30 1.82 -7.45
N PHE A 86 0.34 2.94 -7.08
CA PHE A 86 -0.35 4.23 -7.03
C PHE A 86 -0.77 4.67 -8.43
N VAL A 87 -2.01 5.09 -8.59
CA VAL A 87 -2.56 5.61 -9.83
C VAL A 87 -2.84 7.12 -9.69
N LEU A 88 -3.12 7.76 -10.80
CA LEU A 88 -3.15 9.21 -10.99
C LEU A 88 -3.55 10.07 -9.77
N ASP A 89 -4.70 9.80 -9.18
CA ASP A 89 -5.21 10.63 -8.07
C ASP A 89 -4.47 10.37 -6.75
N ASP A 90 -4.00 9.14 -6.53
CA ASP A 90 -3.25 8.77 -5.33
C ASP A 90 -1.75 9.05 -5.47
N LEU A 91 -1.23 9.14 -6.70
CA LEU A 91 0.18 9.38 -6.94
C LEU A 91 0.67 10.69 -6.33
N TRP A 92 -0.05 11.79 -6.59
CA TRP A 92 0.33 13.09 -6.06
C TRP A 92 0.21 13.16 -4.53
N ILE A 93 -0.76 12.44 -3.94
CA ILE A 93 -0.90 12.29 -2.48
C ILE A 93 0.33 11.58 -1.94
N ALA A 94 0.66 10.39 -2.49
CA ALA A 94 1.79 9.58 -2.05
C ALA A 94 3.11 10.35 -2.07
N LEU A 95 3.36 11.11 -3.14
CA LEU A 95 4.60 11.87 -3.28
C LEU A 95 4.71 13.05 -2.31
N GLN A 96 3.60 13.71 -1.99
CA GLN A 96 3.57 14.78 -1.00
C GLN A 96 3.67 14.23 0.43
N VAL A 97 2.98 13.12 0.73
CA VAL A 97 3.12 12.43 2.01
C VAL A 97 4.59 12.01 2.20
N ALA A 98 5.23 11.41 1.20
CA ALA A 98 6.65 11.03 1.27
C ALA A 98 7.58 12.24 1.53
N GLU A 99 7.28 13.41 0.93
CA GLU A 99 8.04 14.64 1.18
C GLU A 99 7.91 15.08 2.64
N LEU A 100 6.70 15.05 3.19
CA LEU A 100 6.43 15.46 4.56
C LEU A 100 6.96 14.46 5.59
N GLU A 101 6.92 13.16 5.29
CA GLU A 101 7.34 12.08 6.19
C GLU A 101 8.86 11.91 6.26
N SER A 102 9.53 11.93 5.12
CA SER A 102 10.95 11.56 5.03
C SER A 102 11.85 12.63 4.37
N GLY A 103 11.26 13.69 3.80
CA GLY A 103 11.99 14.58 2.91
C GLY A 103 12.55 13.87 1.68
N CYS A 104 11.80 12.89 1.15
CA CYS A 104 12.16 12.07 -0.01
C CYS A 104 13.37 11.12 0.22
N LEU A 105 13.72 10.83 1.46
CA LEU A 105 14.88 10.00 1.80
C LEU A 105 14.48 8.54 2.05
N PRO A 106 14.89 7.58 1.21
CA PRO A 106 14.52 6.17 1.38
C PRO A 106 15.13 5.52 2.62
N GLY A 107 16.25 6.03 3.10
CA GLY A 107 16.91 5.57 4.32
C GLY A 107 16.47 6.29 5.59
N ALA A 108 15.39 7.08 5.55
CA ALA A 108 14.93 7.83 6.71
C ALA A 108 14.47 6.89 7.85
N ILE A 109 14.82 7.28 9.07
CA ILE A 109 14.39 6.63 10.31
C ILE A 109 13.78 7.71 11.20
N GLY A 110 12.49 7.59 11.49
CA GLY A 110 11.72 8.48 12.35
C GLY A 110 11.24 7.80 13.62
N ASP A 111 10.45 8.53 14.42
CA ASP A 111 9.79 8.05 15.63
C ASP A 111 10.72 7.29 16.59
N ASN A 112 11.91 7.84 16.82
CA ASN A 112 12.95 7.23 17.66
C ASN A 112 13.38 5.82 17.22
N GLY A 113 13.28 5.51 15.92
CA GLY A 113 13.68 4.23 15.36
C GLY A 113 12.50 3.29 15.03
N ASP A 114 11.30 3.80 15.04
CA ASP A 114 10.09 3.02 14.81
C ASP A 114 9.43 3.24 13.44
N SER A 115 9.81 4.28 12.68
CA SER A 115 9.27 4.56 11.35
C SER A 115 10.36 4.52 10.28
N PHE A 116 10.13 3.78 9.19
CA PHE A 116 11.15 3.46 8.18
C PHE A 116 10.77 3.90 6.77
N GLY A 117 11.78 4.44 6.06
CA GLY A 117 11.78 4.66 4.63
C GLY A 117 10.98 5.88 4.16
N LEU A 118 10.71 5.93 2.86
CA LEU A 118 10.05 7.08 2.19
C LEU A 118 8.74 7.49 2.83
N MET A 119 7.87 6.51 3.11
CA MET A 119 6.54 6.72 3.66
C MET A 119 6.48 6.55 5.17
N GLN A 120 7.62 6.49 5.84
CA GLN A 120 7.74 6.33 7.30
C GLN A 120 6.79 5.27 7.86
N ILE A 121 6.88 4.05 7.32
CA ILE A 121 6.04 2.93 7.76
C ILE A 121 6.34 2.61 9.22
N HIS A 122 5.35 2.78 10.10
CA HIS A 122 5.49 2.57 11.54
C HIS A 122 5.61 1.07 11.87
N THR A 123 6.83 0.62 12.16
CA THR A 123 7.16 -0.80 12.32
C THR A 123 6.43 -1.50 13.47
N PRO A 124 6.18 -0.87 14.63
CA PRO A 124 5.37 -1.48 15.69
C PRO A 124 3.95 -1.83 15.27
N SER A 125 3.34 -1.04 14.39
CA SER A 125 1.99 -1.29 13.90
C SER A 125 1.93 -2.33 12.79
N TRP A 126 2.91 -2.30 11.87
CA TRP A 126 2.81 -3.03 10.63
C TRP A 126 3.78 -4.21 10.51
N CYS A 127 4.98 -4.09 11.09
CA CYS A 127 6.06 -5.05 10.85
C CYS A 127 6.42 -5.86 12.09
N LYS A 128 6.48 -5.27 13.29
CA LYS A 128 6.88 -5.98 14.49
C LYS A 128 5.78 -6.94 14.99
N PRO A 129 6.16 -8.04 15.68
CA PRO A 129 5.20 -8.97 16.28
C PRO A 129 4.23 -8.28 17.23
N THR A 130 2.96 -8.63 17.15
CA THR A 130 1.89 -8.18 18.05
C THR A 130 1.08 -9.40 18.55
N LYS A 131 0.18 -9.19 19.51
CA LYS A 131 -0.73 -10.28 19.95
C LYS A 131 -1.65 -10.78 18.85
N TYR A 132 -1.96 -9.96 17.85
CA TYR A 132 -2.82 -10.32 16.71
C TYR A 132 -2.01 -10.88 15.52
N TRP A 133 -0.78 -10.43 15.37
CA TRP A 133 0.12 -10.78 14.30
C TRP A 133 1.47 -11.24 14.86
N PRO A 134 1.59 -12.51 15.30
CA PRO A 134 2.81 -13.00 15.98
C PRO A 134 4.09 -12.93 15.15
N ARG A 135 3.99 -12.80 13.83
CA ARG A 135 5.12 -12.60 12.91
C ARG A 135 5.25 -11.15 12.42
N GLY A 136 4.32 -10.28 12.78
CA GLY A 136 4.09 -9.00 12.15
C GLY A 136 2.99 -9.07 11.08
N TYR A 137 2.27 -7.97 10.86
CA TYR A 137 1.22 -7.93 9.86
C TYR A 137 1.77 -8.14 8.45
N LEU A 138 2.78 -7.35 8.02
CA LEU A 138 3.35 -7.40 6.68
C LEU A 138 3.94 -8.77 6.35
N GLN A 139 4.64 -9.40 7.29
CA GLN A 139 5.17 -10.76 7.13
C GLN A 139 4.06 -11.81 7.03
N THR A 140 2.96 -11.60 7.76
CA THR A 140 1.79 -12.51 7.67
C THR A 140 1.09 -12.37 6.32
N GLN A 141 1.10 -11.18 5.70
CA GLN A 141 0.60 -10.96 4.36
C GLN A 141 1.58 -11.42 3.26
N GLY A 142 2.80 -11.83 3.61
CA GLY A 142 3.84 -12.21 2.65
C GLY A 142 4.39 -11.05 1.84
N MET A 143 4.31 -9.84 2.39
CA MET A 143 4.79 -8.63 1.70
C MET A 143 6.29 -8.42 1.89
N ILE A 144 6.80 -8.72 3.07
CA ILE A 144 8.21 -8.63 3.45
C ILE A 144 8.56 -9.80 4.38
N ASP A 145 9.82 -10.13 4.47
CA ASP A 145 10.34 -11.09 5.44
C ASP A 145 10.91 -10.39 6.67
N ASP A 146 11.53 -9.20 6.47
CA ASP A 146 12.16 -8.41 7.53
C ASP A 146 11.81 -6.92 7.41
N CYS A 147 11.72 -6.22 8.55
CA CYS A 147 11.37 -4.79 8.58
C CYS A 147 12.41 -3.89 7.87
N THR A 148 13.66 -4.33 7.75
CA THR A 148 14.69 -3.56 7.05
C THR A 148 14.47 -3.48 5.53
N GLU A 149 13.63 -4.34 4.96
CA GLU A 149 13.21 -4.23 3.56
C GLU A 149 12.41 -2.96 3.28
N LEU A 150 11.86 -2.33 4.30
CA LEU A 150 11.20 -1.02 4.19
C LEU A 150 12.17 0.13 3.83
N PHE A 151 13.48 -0.09 3.81
CA PHE A 151 14.42 0.88 3.26
C PHE A 151 14.59 0.76 1.72
N ASP A 152 14.10 -0.32 1.10
CA ASP A 152 13.98 -0.37 -0.35
C ASP A 152 12.80 0.50 -0.82
N PRO A 153 13.04 1.47 -1.73
CA PRO A 153 12.01 2.43 -2.12
C PRO A 153 10.77 1.80 -2.73
N LEU A 154 10.93 0.74 -3.54
CA LEU A 154 9.80 0.09 -4.19
C LEU A 154 8.97 -0.70 -3.19
N THR A 155 9.63 -1.45 -2.31
CA THR A 155 8.99 -2.18 -1.21
C THR A 155 8.24 -1.24 -0.28
N ASN A 156 8.86 -0.11 0.09
CA ASN A 156 8.25 0.88 0.96
C ASN A 156 6.98 1.49 0.35
N MET A 157 7.05 1.93 -0.91
CA MET A 157 5.90 2.47 -1.65
C MET A 157 4.82 1.41 -1.87
N TRP A 158 5.17 0.15 -2.14
CA TRP A 158 4.21 -0.93 -2.30
C TRP A 158 3.47 -1.25 -1.00
N VAL A 159 4.18 -1.29 0.13
CA VAL A 159 3.58 -1.42 1.45
C VAL A 159 2.67 -0.23 1.76
N ALA A 160 3.11 0.99 1.46
CA ALA A 160 2.30 2.19 1.65
C ALA A 160 1.02 2.17 0.80
N TRP A 161 1.12 1.77 -0.48
CA TRP A 161 -0.03 1.58 -1.35
C TRP A 161 -1.03 0.57 -0.77
N HIS A 162 -0.54 -0.58 -0.28
CA HIS A 162 -1.38 -1.59 0.38
C HIS A 162 -2.09 -1.04 1.61
N ILE A 163 -1.40 -0.29 2.46
CA ILE A 163 -1.97 0.32 3.67
C ILE A 163 -3.02 1.37 3.26
N ALA A 164 -2.69 2.28 2.34
CA ALA A 164 -3.59 3.34 1.90
C ALA A 164 -4.88 2.78 1.28
N THR A 165 -4.77 1.78 0.41
CA THR A 165 -5.93 1.18 -0.27
C THR A 165 -6.81 0.35 0.66
N LYS A 166 -6.23 -0.30 1.66
CA LYS A 166 -6.96 -1.21 2.54
C LYS A 166 -7.45 -0.55 3.84
N TYR A 167 -6.71 0.41 4.34
CA TYR A 167 -6.92 1.01 5.67
C TYR A 167 -7.07 2.52 5.66
N GLY A 168 -6.92 3.17 4.48
CA GLY A 168 -7.06 4.61 4.31
C GLY A 168 -5.75 5.38 4.49
N TRP A 169 -5.77 6.60 3.99
CA TRP A 169 -4.66 7.55 4.11
C TRP A 169 -4.49 8.13 5.51
N GLU A 170 -5.49 8.00 6.37
CA GLU A 170 -5.51 8.48 7.76
C GLU A 170 -4.46 7.80 8.65
N ASN A 171 -3.78 6.77 8.12
CA ASN A 171 -2.61 6.16 8.77
C ASN A 171 -1.39 7.08 8.78
N TRP A 172 -1.39 8.13 7.96
CA TRP A 172 -0.38 9.20 7.95
C TRP A 172 -0.99 10.50 8.45
N SER A 173 -0.49 11.01 9.59
CA SER A 173 -0.96 12.29 10.14
C SER A 173 -0.70 13.48 9.21
N THR A 174 0.30 13.35 8.34
CA THR A 174 0.65 14.33 7.31
C THR A 174 -0.37 14.41 6.17
N TYR A 175 -1.21 13.41 6.00
CA TYR A 175 -2.23 13.38 4.94
C TYR A 175 -3.18 14.57 4.99
N GLU A 176 -3.62 14.98 6.18
CA GLU A 176 -4.50 16.16 6.33
C GLU A 176 -3.85 17.45 5.81
N HIS A 177 -2.51 17.56 5.86
CA HIS A 177 -1.79 18.70 5.32
C HIS A 177 -1.69 18.68 3.78
N VAL A 178 -1.88 17.51 3.18
CA VAL A 178 -1.82 17.33 1.73
C VAL A 178 -3.17 17.71 1.09
N ILE A 179 -4.28 17.35 1.72
CA ILE A 179 -5.63 17.52 1.15
C ILE A 179 -6.36 18.78 1.66
N GLY A 180 -5.85 19.42 2.73
CA GLY A 180 -6.44 20.61 3.39
C GLY A 180 -6.24 21.85 2.63
#